data_4cae737e176c87d54d3d920cf9b31bc9
#
_entry.id   4cae737e176c87d54d3d920cf9b31bc9
#
_cell.length_a   1.000
_cell.length_b   1.000
_cell.length_c   1.000
_cell.angle_alpha   90.00
_cell.angle_beta   90.00
_cell.angle_gamma   90.00
#
_symmetry.space_group_name_H-M   'P 1'
#
loop_
_entity.id
_entity.type
_entity.pdbx_description
1 polymer ?
#
loop_
_entity_poly.entity_id
_entity_poly.type
_entity_poly.pdbx_seq_one_letter_code
_entity_poly.pdbx_strand_id
1 'polypeptide(L)'
;MKLVKDIDNNQNPKKISDKEAEEAFKTILSWMGEDPNREGLLETPKRVVKAFKEYFKGYKEDPVQVLDKTFGDVDGYDDMVIQKNISIQSHCEHHMAPIIGKAHVAYIPNERVVGLSKLARVVEVFSKRLQTQERLTMQIANTLMQCLDAVSYTHLTLPTSRS
;
A
#
# COMPACT_ATOMS: atom_id res chain seq x y z
N MET A 1 7.86 7.92 -20.36
CA MET A 1 7.64 7.54 -18.95
C MET A 1 6.29 6.83 -18.89
N LYS A 2 6.25 5.53 -18.56
CA LYS A 2 4.98 4.79 -18.51
C LYS A 2 4.18 5.21 -17.25
N LEU A 3 2.93 5.58 -17.45
CA LEU A 3 2.01 6.01 -16.40
C LEU A 3 1.83 4.90 -15.32
N VAL A 4 1.63 5.31 -14.07
CA VAL A 4 1.34 4.40 -12.94
C VAL A 4 0.19 3.43 -13.25
N LYS A 5 -0.71 3.78 -14.17
CA LYS A 5 -1.81 2.93 -14.67
C LYS A 5 -1.34 1.65 -15.38
N ASP A 6 -0.12 1.61 -15.94
CA ASP A 6 0.39 0.44 -16.68
C ASP A 6 0.92 -0.68 -15.75
N ILE A 7 0.99 -0.42 -14.44
CA ILE A 7 1.47 -1.42 -13.47
C ILE A 7 0.30 -2.30 -12.97
N ASP A 8 -0.92 -1.81 -13.08
CA ASP A 8 -2.13 -2.56 -12.74
C ASP A 8 -2.80 -3.12 -14.03
N ASN A 9 -2.07 -3.96 -14.77
CA ASN A 9 -2.62 -4.69 -15.92
C ASN A 9 -3.62 -5.74 -15.43
N ASN A 10 -4.71 -5.27 -14.84
CA ASN A 10 -5.81 -6.07 -14.37
C ASN A 10 -6.73 -6.39 -15.55
N GLN A 11 -6.38 -7.45 -16.30
CA GLN A 11 -7.39 -8.20 -17.04
C GLN A 11 -8.46 -8.57 -16.02
N ASN A 12 -9.64 -8.02 -16.17
CA ASN A 12 -10.84 -8.12 -15.34
C ASN A 12 -10.90 -9.46 -14.57
N PRO A 13 -10.38 -9.57 -13.33
CA PRO A 13 -10.26 -10.87 -12.67
C PRO A 13 -11.67 -11.36 -12.38
N LYS A 14 -11.90 -12.64 -12.63
CA LYS A 14 -13.15 -13.30 -12.23
C LYS A 14 -13.48 -12.88 -10.80
N LYS A 15 -14.65 -12.29 -10.60
CA LYS A 15 -15.07 -11.82 -9.29
C LYS A 15 -15.29 -13.03 -8.37
N ILE A 16 -14.33 -13.30 -7.50
CA ILE A 16 -14.40 -14.37 -6.51
C ILE A 16 -15.23 -13.88 -5.32
N SER A 17 -16.18 -14.71 -4.87
CA SER A 17 -16.99 -14.40 -3.69
C SER A 17 -16.23 -14.68 -2.39
N ASP A 18 -16.67 -14.07 -1.29
CA ASP A 18 -16.11 -14.33 0.04
C ASP A 18 -16.19 -15.82 0.40
N LYS A 19 -17.29 -16.49 0.05
CA LYS A 19 -17.47 -17.93 0.31
C LYS A 19 -16.44 -18.79 -0.43
N GLU A 20 -16.16 -18.49 -1.70
CA GLU A 20 -15.12 -19.19 -2.46
C GLU A 20 -13.74 -18.96 -1.81
N ALA A 21 -13.44 -17.75 -1.34
CA ALA A 21 -12.20 -17.47 -0.62
C ALA A 21 -12.13 -18.19 0.74
N GLU A 22 -13.24 -18.26 1.50
CA GLU A 22 -13.33 -19.01 2.75
C GLU A 22 -13.07 -20.51 2.55
N GLU A 23 -13.65 -21.13 1.50
CA GLU A 23 -13.39 -22.54 1.17
C GLU A 23 -11.93 -22.78 0.76
N ALA A 24 -11.30 -21.84 0.04
CA ALA A 24 -9.87 -21.92 -0.26
C ALA A 24 -9.02 -21.91 1.03
N PHE A 25 -9.36 -21.10 2.01
CA PHE A 25 -8.66 -21.10 3.31
C PHE A 25 -8.88 -22.38 4.12
N LYS A 26 -10.05 -23.01 4.06
CA LYS A 26 -10.25 -24.34 4.66
C LYS A 26 -9.32 -25.38 4.01
N THR A 27 -9.20 -25.35 2.69
CA THR A 27 -8.28 -26.22 1.95
C THR A 27 -6.84 -26.00 2.39
N ILE A 28 -6.41 -24.74 2.57
CA ILE A 28 -5.05 -24.41 3.06
C ILE A 28 -4.84 -24.94 4.48
N LEU A 29 -5.81 -24.80 5.38
CA LEU A 29 -5.73 -25.33 6.75
C LEU A 29 -5.53 -26.84 6.74
N SER A 30 -6.32 -27.58 5.94
CA SER A 30 -6.17 -29.03 5.79
C SER A 30 -4.80 -29.42 5.20
N TRP A 31 -4.33 -28.67 4.19
CA TRP A 31 -3.00 -28.89 3.59
C TRP A 31 -1.86 -28.69 4.59
N MET A 32 -1.99 -27.75 5.53
CA MET A 32 -1.01 -27.54 6.62
C MET A 32 -1.06 -28.65 7.68
N GLY A 33 -2.03 -29.57 7.64
CA GLY A 33 -2.18 -30.63 8.61
C GLY A 33 -3.15 -30.33 9.75
N GLU A 34 -3.91 -29.23 9.66
CA GLU A 34 -4.92 -28.86 10.66
C GLU A 34 -6.32 -29.43 10.31
N ASP A 35 -7.15 -29.67 11.33
CA ASP A 35 -8.57 -29.97 11.15
C ASP A 35 -9.38 -28.65 11.12
N PRO A 36 -9.86 -28.21 9.95
CA PRO A 36 -10.65 -26.98 9.84
C PRO A 36 -11.99 -27.04 10.57
N ASN A 37 -12.44 -28.24 10.98
CA ASN A 37 -13.72 -28.44 11.68
C ASN A 37 -13.60 -28.43 13.20
N ARG A 38 -12.37 -28.40 13.75
CA ARG A 38 -12.20 -28.25 15.20
C ARG A 38 -12.72 -26.89 15.68
N GLU A 39 -13.28 -26.83 16.86
CA GLU A 39 -13.96 -25.66 17.44
C GLU A 39 -13.18 -24.34 17.27
N GLY A 40 -11.86 -24.35 17.52
CA GLY A 40 -11.02 -23.16 17.43
C GLY A 40 -10.81 -22.64 16.00
N LEU A 41 -11.07 -23.44 14.95
CA LEU A 41 -10.85 -23.09 13.54
C LEU A 41 -12.12 -22.90 12.71
N LEU A 42 -13.30 -23.19 13.25
CA LEU A 42 -14.58 -23.06 12.52
C LEU A 42 -14.78 -21.67 11.88
N GLU A 43 -14.47 -20.62 12.62
CA GLU A 43 -14.60 -19.23 12.16
C GLU A 43 -13.32 -18.68 11.48
N THR A 44 -12.22 -19.43 11.48
CA THR A 44 -10.92 -18.94 10.98
C THR A 44 -10.95 -18.55 9.52
N PRO A 45 -11.52 -19.33 8.58
CA PRO A 45 -11.60 -18.93 7.17
C PRO A 45 -12.26 -17.57 6.97
N LYS A 46 -13.40 -17.35 7.61
CA LYS A 46 -14.13 -16.07 7.57
C LYS A 46 -13.32 -14.92 8.16
N ARG A 47 -12.64 -15.15 9.29
CA ARG A 47 -11.79 -14.15 9.93
C ARG A 47 -10.60 -13.79 9.06
N VAL A 48 -9.98 -14.75 8.39
CA VAL A 48 -8.86 -14.53 7.48
C VAL A 48 -9.31 -13.72 6.25
N VAL A 49 -10.43 -14.07 5.63
CA VAL A 49 -10.99 -13.29 4.50
C VAL A 49 -11.26 -11.85 4.91
N LYS A 50 -11.84 -11.62 6.10
CA LYS A 50 -12.07 -10.27 6.63
C LYS A 50 -10.75 -9.52 6.87
N ALA A 51 -9.75 -10.16 7.45
CA ALA A 51 -8.44 -9.56 7.69
C ALA A 51 -7.74 -9.20 6.39
N PHE A 52 -7.79 -10.06 5.37
CA PHE A 52 -7.19 -9.82 4.06
C PHE A 52 -7.84 -8.65 3.32
N LYS A 53 -9.15 -8.44 3.47
CA LYS A 53 -9.82 -7.24 2.94
C LYS A 53 -9.24 -5.96 3.53
N GLU A 54 -8.88 -5.96 4.80
CA GLU A 54 -8.24 -4.82 5.45
C GLU A 54 -6.76 -4.69 5.07
N TYR A 55 -6.02 -5.82 5.03
CA TYR A 55 -4.61 -5.81 4.66
C TYR A 55 -4.37 -5.36 3.23
N PHE A 56 -5.30 -5.65 2.33
CA PHE A 56 -5.19 -5.38 0.90
C PHE A 56 -6.21 -4.36 0.38
N LYS A 57 -6.75 -3.51 1.26
CA LYS A 57 -7.71 -2.47 0.86
C LYS A 57 -7.16 -1.48 -0.15
N GLY A 58 -5.85 -1.27 -0.16
CA GLY A 58 -5.16 -0.36 -1.06
C GLY A 58 -5.33 -0.68 -2.55
N TYR A 59 -5.71 -1.92 -2.91
CA TYR A 59 -6.09 -2.25 -4.30
C TYR A 59 -7.42 -1.63 -4.74
N LYS A 60 -8.23 -1.15 -3.79
CA LYS A 60 -9.53 -0.52 -4.06
C LYS A 60 -9.47 1.00 -3.92
N GLU A 61 -8.33 1.53 -3.52
CA GLU A 61 -8.11 2.96 -3.30
C GLU A 61 -7.25 3.54 -4.43
N ASP A 62 -7.61 4.74 -4.90
CA ASP A 62 -6.85 5.47 -5.90
C ASP A 62 -5.91 6.46 -5.19
N PRO A 63 -4.58 6.25 -5.26
CA PRO A 63 -3.62 7.13 -4.62
C PRO A 63 -3.60 8.56 -5.22
N VAL A 64 -4.01 8.72 -6.49
CA VAL A 64 -4.10 10.04 -7.13
C VAL A 64 -5.22 10.85 -6.49
N GLN A 65 -6.40 10.26 -6.28
CA GLN A 65 -7.52 10.94 -5.62
C GLN A 65 -7.20 11.36 -4.18
N VAL A 66 -6.28 10.67 -3.51
CA VAL A 66 -5.81 11.07 -2.18
C VAL A 66 -5.11 12.43 -2.22
N LEU A 67 -4.43 12.75 -3.32
CA LEU A 67 -3.67 13.97 -3.53
C LEU A 67 -4.46 15.09 -4.22
N ASP A 68 -5.69 14.86 -4.70
CA ASP A 68 -6.49 15.85 -5.44
C ASP A 68 -6.74 17.16 -4.67
N LYS A 69 -6.73 17.12 -3.32
CA LYS A 69 -6.82 18.32 -2.49
C LYS A 69 -5.42 18.86 -2.22
N THR A 70 -4.92 19.66 -3.14
CA THR A 70 -3.68 20.42 -3.00
C THR A 70 -3.98 21.88 -2.64
N PHE A 71 -3.01 22.53 -2.05
CA PHE A 71 -3.03 23.97 -1.82
C PHE A 71 -2.16 24.63 -2.89
N GLY A 72 -2.78 25.50 -3.71
CA GLY A 72 -2.08 26.22 -4.80
C GLY A 72 -1.41 27.53 -4.37
N ASP A 73 -1.66 27.97 -3.14
CA ASP A 73 -1.11 29.21 -2.60
C ASP A 73 0.11 28.89 -1.75
N VAL A 74 1.25 28.83 -2.41
CA VAL A 74 2.53 28.48 -1.79
C VAL A 74 3.39 29.72 -1.52
N ASP A 75 2.95 30.93 -1.91
CA ASP A 75 3.66 32.21 -1.70
C ASP A 75 5.19 32.12 -1.93
N GLY A 76 5.63 31.36 -2.93
CA GLY A 76 7.05 31.17 -3.23
C GLY A 76 7.77 30.21 -2.27
N TYR A 77 7.06 29.34 -1.54
CA TYR A 77 7.68 28.31 -0.71
C TYR A 77 8.38 27.25 -1.59
N ASP A 78 9.70 27.28 -1.58
CA ASP A 78 10.60 26.43 -2.36
C ASP A 78 11.42 25.46 -1.49
N ASP A 79 11.21 25.48 -0.19
CA ASP A 79 11.88 24.58 0.75
C ASP A 79 11.36 23.14 0.66
N MET A 80 12.23 22.20 1.03
CA MET A 80 11.90 20.79 1.06
C MET A 80 10.86 20.46 2.14
N VAL A 81 9.75 19.87 1.73
CA VAL A 81 8.76 19.28 2.65
C VAL A 81 9.17 17.86 3.02
N ILE A 82 9.31 17.58 4.30
CA ILE A 82 9.72 16.24 4.79
C ILE A 82 8.73 15.75 5.83
N GLN A 83 8.20 14.53 5.60
CA GLN A 83 7.46 13.79 6.61
C GLN A 83 8.21 12.51 6.98
N LYS A 84 8.57 12.40 8.26
CA LYS A 84 9.35 11.28 8.80
C LYS A 84 8.47 10.34 9.62
N ASN A 85 8.95 9.10 9.78
CA ASN A 85 8.38 8.10 10.69
C ASN A 85 6.93 7.69 10.37
N ILE A 86 6.54 7.71 9.08
CA ILE A 86 5.25 7.17 8.64
C ILE A 86 5.28 5.66 8.84
N SER A 87 4.37 5.12 9.63
CA SER A 87 4.29 3.69 9.88
C SER A 87 3.87 2.93 8.63
N ILE A 88 4.61 1.85 8.32
CA ILE A 88 4.31 0.93 7.23
C ILE A 88 3.90 -0.42 7.81
N GLN A 89 2.78 -0.92 7.34
CA GLN A 89 2.30 -2.29 7.52
C GLN A 89 1.90 -2.82 6.16
N SER A 90 2.72 -3.69 5.59
CA SER A 90 2.54 -4.25 4.26
C SER A 90 2.78 -5.76 4.27
N HIS A 91 2.67 -6.38 3.12
CA HIS A 91 2.93 -7.81 2.93
C HIS A 91 3.82 -8.01 1.70
N CYS A 92 4.83 -8.86 1.86
CA CYS A 92 5.75 -9.22 0.80
C CYS A 92 5.00 -9.95 -0.34
N GLU A 93 5.23 -9.53 -1.58
CA GLU A 93 4.56 -10.17 -2.74
C GLU A 93 5.01 -11.61 -2.99
N HIS A 94 6.20 -12.01 -2.51
CA HIS A 94 6.74 -13.34 -2.73
C HIS A 94 6.16 -14.41 -1.79
N HIS A 95 5.94 -14.06 -0.52
CA HIS A 95 5.55 -15.03 0.52
C HIS A 95 4.32 -14.59 1.33
N MET A 96 3.74 -13.43 1.03
CA MET A 96 2.68 -12.78 1.83
C MET A 96 3.07 -12.57 3.31
N ALA A 97 4.36 -12.65 3.62
CA ALA A 97 4.87 -12.37 4.96
C ALA A 97 4.71 -10.87 5.29
N PRO A 98 4.43 -10.51 6.56
CA PRO A 98 4.28 -9.12 6.96
C PRO A 98 5.59 -8.34 6.83
N ILE A 99 5.49 -7.10 6.35
CA ILE A 99 6.54 -6.11 6.30
C ILE A 99 6.14 -4.98 7.25
N ILE A 100 6.91 -4.78 8.32
CA ILE A 100 6.68 -3.72 9.30
C ILE A 100 7.87 -2.77 9.25
N GLY A 101 7.61 -1.49 9.10
CA GLY A 101 8.68 -0.50 8.99
C GLY A 101 8.19 0.94 9.09
N LYS A 102 9.06 1.85 8.68
CA LYS A 102 8.78 3.29 8.61
C LYS A 102 9.21 3.85 7.26
N ALA A 103 8.40 4.75 6.72
CA ALA A 103 8.74 5.53 5.56
C ALA A 103 9.11 6.96 5.95
N HIS A 104 9.99 7.53 5.15
CA HIS A 104 10.31 8.95 5.17
C HIS A 104 10.07 9.46 3.76
N VAL A 105 9.22 10.47 3.62
CA VAL A 105 8.83 11.05 2.33
C VAL A 105 9.27 12.49 2.31
N ALA A 106 10.01 12.88 1.28
CA ALA A 106 10.43 14.26 1.06
C ALA A 106 10.14 14.67 -0.38
N TYR A 107 9.75 15.91 -0.60
CA TYR A 107 9.62 16.49 -1.93
C TYR A 107 9.90 18.00 -1.89
N ILE A 108 10.33 18.54 -3.01
CA ILE A 108 10.46 19.98 -3.21
C ILE A 108 9.23 20.42 -4.02
N PRO A 109 8.35 21.23 -3.46
CA PRO A 109 7.19 21.74 -4.18
C PRO A 109 7.62 22.62 -5.37
N ASN A 110 6.85 22.57 -6.46
CA ASN A 110 7.01 23.50 -7.58
C ASN A 110 5.91 24.58 -7.52
N GLU A 111 4.65 24.19 -7.73
CA GLU A 111 3.51 25.11 -7.70
C GLU A 111 2.44 24.70 -6.68
N ARG A 112 2.56 23.48 -6.13
CA ARG A 112 1.53 22.88 -5.29
C ARG A 112 2.12 22.23 -4.06
N VAL A 113 1.49 22.46 -2.92
CA VAL A 113 1.78 21.80 -1.65
C VAL A 113 0.63 20.88 -1.27
N VAL A 114 0.96 19.77 -0.69
CA VAL A 114 -0.02 18.82 -0.16
C VAL A 114 0.12 18.72 1.35
N GLY A 115 -1.01 18.61 2.04
CA GLY A 115 -1.00 18.44 3.49
C GLY A 115 -0.27 17.16 3.91
N LEU A 116 0.50 17.23 5.00
CA LEU A 116 1.32 16.12 5.52
C LEU A 116 0.50 14.83 5.71
N SER A 117 -0.76 14.95 6.17
CA SER A 117 -1.68 13.80 6.32
C SER A 117 -1.94 13.07 5.00
N LYS A 118 -1.86 13.75 3.86
CA LYS A 118 -2.04 13.16 2.54
C LYS A 118 -0.82 12.34 2.12
N LEU A 119 0.40 12.77 2.46
CA LEU A 119 1.61 11.99 2.24
C LEU A 119 1.53 10.65 2.98
N ALA A 120 1.16 10.69 4.27
CA ALA A 120 0.98 9.47 5.06
C ALA A 120 -0.08 8.55 4.45
N ARG A 121 -1.16 9.12 3.92
CA ARG A 121 -2.25 8.34 3.31
C ARG A 121 -1.84 7.70 1.99
N VAL A 122 -1.06 8.36 1.15
CA VAL A 122 -0.50 7.75 -0.07
C VAL A 122 0.41 6.56 0.28
N VAL A 123 1.26 6.72 1.30
CA VAL A 123 2.08 5.61 1.83
C VAL A 123 1.19 4.47 2.30
N GLU A 124 0.11 4.75 3.02
CA GLU A 124 -0.84 3.73 3.49
C GLU A 124 -1.48 2.98 2.33
N VAL A 125 -2.01 3.70 1.32
CA VAL A 125 -2.66 3.07 0.14
C VAL A 125 -1.74 2.08 -0.55
N PHE A 126 -0.49 2.45 -0.79
CA PHE A 126 0.47 1.54 -1.42
C PHE A 126 0.94 0.44 -0.48
N SER A 127 1.08 0.71 0.82
CA SER A 127 1.46 -0.31 1.80
C SER A 127 0.40 -1.40 1.95
N LYS A 128 -0.88 -1.06 1.78
CA LYS A 128 -2.01 -2.01 1.83
C LYS A 128 -2.18 -2.78 0.52
N ARG A 129 -1.06 -3.18 -0.10
CA ARG A 129 -0.95 -4.03 -1.31
C ARG A 129 0.16 -5.04 -1.09
N LEU A 130 0.28 -6.04 -1.96
CA LEU A 130 1.46 -6.91 -2.01
C LEU A 130 2.63 -6.11 -2.57
N GLN A 131 3.77 -6.08 -1.87
CA GLN A 131 4.88 -5.16 -2.17
C GLN A 131 6.26 -5.82 -2.09
N THR A 132 7.19 -5.19 -2.80
CA THR A 132 8.60 -5.17 -2.46
C THR A 132 8.98 -3.76 -2.01
N GLN A 133 10.13 -3.61 -1.37
CA GLN A 133 10.61 -2.29 -0.92
C GLN A 133 10.79 -1.34 -2.12
N GLU A 134 11.39 -1.81 -3.19
CA GLU A 134 11.69 -1.05 -4.39
C GLU A 134 10.39 -0.59 -5.07
N ARG A 135 9.42 -1.51 -5.23
CA ARG A 135 8.14 -1.21 -5.85
C ARG A 135 7.34 -0.19 -5.04
N LEU A 136 7.27 -0.36 -3.72
CA LEU A 136 6.60 0.58 -2.81
C LEU A 136 7.22 1.97 -2.92
N THR A 137 8.55 2.06 -2.88
CA THR A 137 9.29 3.32 -3.02
C THR A 137 8.97 4.01 -4.35
N MET A 138 9.06 3.28 -5.46
CA MET A 138 8.80 3.83 -6.79
C MET A 138 7.35 4.29 -6.97
N GLN A 139 6.38 3.53 -6.48
CA GLN A 139 4.97 3.88 -6.60
C GLN A 139 4.65 5.18 -5.85
N ILE A 140 5.16 5.34 -4.64
CA ILE A 140 4.97 6.56 -3.85
C ILE A 140 5.63 7.75 -4.56
N ALA A 141 6.91 7.62 -4.95
CA ALA A 141 7.64 8.69 -5.61
C ALA A 141 6.99 9.14 -6.92
N ASN A 142 6.62 8.18 -7.78
CA ASN A 142 5.98 8.48 -9.07
C ASN A 142 4.62 9.18 -8.89
N THR A 143 3.83 8.76 -7.92
CA THR A 143 2.53 9.39 -7.65
C THR A 143 2.69 10.84 -7.20
N LEU A 144 3.65 11.11 -6.31
CA LEU A 144 3.94 12.47 -5.87
C LEU A 144 4.43 13.34 -7.02
N MET A 145 5.37 12.85 -7.84
CA MET A 145 5.86 13.58 -9.01
C MET A 145 4.75 13.93 -10.00
N GLN A 146 3.84 12.97 -10.26
CA GLN A 146 2.74 13.19 -11.21
C GLN A 146 1.68 14.17 -10.69
N CYS A 147 1.36 14.12 -9.40
CA CYS A 147 0.25 14.91 -8.84
C CYS A 147 0.67 16.30 -8.41
N LEU A 148 1.94 16.49 -8.03
CA LEU A 148 2.44 17.76 -7.48
C LEU A 148 3.31 18.54 -8.47
N ASP A 149 3.57 17.97 -9.65
CA ASP A 149 4.54 18.50 -10.62
C ASP A 149 5.89 18.84 -9.96
N ALA A 150 6.20 18.08 -8.91
CA ALA A 150 7.29 18.36 -8.00
C ALA A 150 8.62 17.88 -8.58
N VAL A 151 9.67 18.65 -8.37
CA VAL A 151 11.03 18.14 -8.46
C VAL A 151 11.31 17.38 -7.19
N SER A 152 11.03 16.07 -7.15
CA SER A 152 11.12 15.33 -5.90
C SER A 152 12.17 14.24 -5.90
N TYR A 153 12.75 14.06 -4.75
CA TYR A 153 13.56 12.91 -4.40
C TYR A 153 12.92 12.24 -3.18
N THR A 154 12.43 11.02 -3.34
CA THR A 154 11.89 10.24 -2.24
C THR A 154 12.87 9.13 -1.88
N HIS A 155 13.38 9.14 -0.66
CA HIS A 155 14.17 8.05 -0.13
C HIS A 155 13.36 7.32 0.93
N LEU A 156 13.01 6.04 0.67
CA LEU A 156 12.38 5.18 1.64
C LEU A 156 13.44 4.30 2.29
N THR A 157 13.57 4.40 3.59
CA THR A 157 14.33 3.44 4.38
C THR A 157 13.33 2.55 5.13
N LEU A 158 13.15 1.32 4.64
CA LEU A 158 12.53 0.28 5.43
C LEU A 158 13.62 -0.41 6.23
N PRO A 159 13.53 -0.48 7.57
CA PRO A 159 14.40 -1.36 8.31
C PRO A 159 14.06 -2.80 7.90
N THR A 160 14.89 -3.39 7.06
CA THR A 160 14.85 -4.82 6.79
C THR A 160 15.43 -5.51 8.02
N SER A 161 14.58 -6.05 8.89
CA SER A 161 15.03 -7.09 9.81
C SER A 161 15.33 -8.33 8.96
N ARG A 162 16.60 -8.51 8.62
CA ARG A 162 17.07 -9.83 8.20
C ARG A 162 17.01 -10.71 9.45
N SER A 163 16.04 -11.63 9.49
CA SER A 163 16.09 -12.81 10.33
C SER A 163 17.05 -13.81 9.75
#